data_a8b07e771c96f219eae1cef2b4ce5965
#
_entry.id   a8b07e771c96f219eae1cef2b4ce5965
#
_cell.length_a   1.000
_cell.length_b   1.000
_cell.length_c   1.000
_cell.angle_alpha   90.00
_cell.angle_beta   90.00
_cell.angle_gamma   90.00
#
_symmetry.space_group_name_H-M   'P 1'
#
loop_
_entity.id
_entity.type
_entity.pdbx_description
1 polymer ?
#
loop_
_entity_poly.entity_id
_entity_poly.type
_entity_poly.pdbx_seq_one_letter_code
_entity_poly.pdbx_strand_id
1 'polypeptide(L)'
;MSYLFSSESVSEGHPDKVSDQISDALLDQFLAYDDKAHCAIETFVTTGQVVIMGEVTSEAYIDLQAIARKTIKNIGYTKAEYQFDGNSCGILSAIHEQSADINRGVSREEEDNQGAGDQGMMFGYACNETENYMPVSLDLAHLIMTTLADIRKEGKEMTYLRPDSKSQVTVEYSDDNVPQRIDTIVVSTQHDEFDDDDDRMLARIKEDVLHILMPRVKAQIHSEKVLALFGDDIKYYVNPTGKFVIGGPHGDTGLTGRKIIVDTYGGKGGHGGGAFSGKDSSKVARSAAYAARYIAKNMVAAGVADEMLVQLAYAIGVAEPVSVYVNTYGRSHVAMSDGEIAAKIKEMFDLRPKAIERKLKLRQPMYLETAAYGHMGRKNEVVTKTFTSHYHETRTIDVELFTWEKLDSVDNIRKAFDLK
;
A
#
# COMPACT_ATOMS: atom_id res chain seq x y z
N MET A 1 -21.64 22.67 -10.33
CA MET A 1 -21.62 21.47 -11.17
C MET A 1 -21.03 20.34 -10.34
N SER A 2 -21.10 19.11 -10.80
CA SER A 2 -20.45 17.95 -10.13
C SER A 2 -19.54 17.24 -11.12
N TYR A 3 -18.61 16.42 -10.63
CA TYR A 3 -17.73 15.62 -11.46
C TYR A 3 -17.58 14.20 -10.90
N LEU A 4 -17.23 13.26 -11.75
CA LEU A 4 -16.99 11.88 -11.37
C LEU A 4 -15.49 11.64 -11.20
N PHE A 5 -15.10 10.91 -10.12
CA PHE A 5 -13.74 10.50 -9.87
C PHE A 5 -13.71 9.01 -9.51
N SER A 6 -12.77 8.27 -10.07
CA SER A 6 -12.64 6.82 -9.89
C SER A 6 -11.30 6.46 -9.28
N SER A 7 -11.32 5.52 -8.34
CA SER A 7 -10.12 4.84 -7.84
C SER A 7 -10.29 3.33 -7.97
N GLU A 8 -9.19 2.63 -8.16
CA GLU A 8 -9.16 1.17 -8.23
C GLU A 8 -8.36 0.55 -7.10
N SER A 9 -8.66 -0.70 -6.78
CA SER A 9 -7.86 -1.57 -5.93
C SER A 9 -7.77 -2.95 -6.56
N VAL A 10 -6.76 -3.70 -6.13
CA VAL A 10 -6.56 -5.10 -6.53
C VAL A 10 -6.34 -5.97 -5.30
N SER A 11 -6.68 -7.26 -5.42
CA SER A 11 -6.48 -8.21 -4.32
C SER A 11 -5.01 -8.58 -4.13
N GLU A 12 -4.74 -9.25 -3.01
CA GLU A 12 -3.43 -9.85 -2.72
C GLU A 12 -2.98 -10.88 -3.78
N GLY A 13 -3.94 -11.46 -4.51
CA GLY A 13 -3.69 -12.44 -5.58
C GLY A 13 -3.42 -11.83 -6.95
N HIS A 14 -3.56 -10.51 -7.12
CA HIS A 14 -3.18 -9.85 -8.36
C HIS A 14 -1.66 -10.04 -8.63
N PRO A 15 -1.23 -10.34 -9.87
CA PRO A 15 0.17 -10.66 -10.18
C PRO A 15 1.19 -9.65 -9.65
N ASP A 16 0.94 -8.34 -9.82
CA ASP A 16 1.83 -7.31 -9.31
C ASP A 16 1.87 -7.30 -7.77
N LYS A 17 0.74 -7.57 -7.09
CA LYS A 17 0.71 -7.65 -5.62
C LYS A 17 1.30 -8.94 -5.08
N VAL A 18 1.27 -10.02 -5.84
CA VAL A 18 2.05 -11.24 -5.52
C VAL A 18 3.55 -10.91 -5.50
N SER A 19 4.03 -10.17 -6.50
CA SER A 19 5.41 -9.71 -6.59
C SER A 19 5.79 -8.80 -5.43
N ASP A 20 4.95 -7.81 -5.10
CA ASP A 20 5.17 -6.89 -3.97
C ASP A 20 5.25 -7.66 -2.64
N GLN A 21 4.34 -8.60 -2.41
CA GLN A 21 4.32 -9.41 -1.18
C GLN A 21 5.55 -10.31 -1.04
N ILE A 22 6.05 -10.91 -2.12
CA ILE A 22 7.28 -11.70 -2.10
C ILE A 22 8.46 -10.79 -1.75
N SER A 23 8.59 -9.64 -2.39
CA SER A 23 9.67 -8.69 -2.15
C SER A 23 9.69 -8.16 -0.71
N ASP A 24 8.52 -7.81 -0.15
CA ASP A 24 8.42 -7.33 1.23
C ASP A 24 8.54 -8.46 2.27
N ALA A 25 8.10 -9.69 1.97
CA ALA A 25 8.34 -10.84 2.84
C ALA A 25 9.85 -11.15 2.97
N LEU A 26 10.59 -11.01 1.89
CA LEU A 26 12.05 -11.17 1.89
C LEU A 26 12.73 -10.04 2.67
N LEU A 27 12.33 -8.79 2.46
CA LEU A 27 12.80 -7.64 3.22
C LEU A 27 12.57 -7.83 4.72
N ASP A 28 11.37 -8.23 5.14
CA ASP A 28 11.05 -8.50 6.54
C ASP A 28 11.93 -9.59 7.14
N GLN A 29 12.20 -10.64 6.38
CA GLN A 29 13.05 -11.72 6.85
C GLN A 29 14.51 -11.26 7.04
N PHE A 30 15.05 -10.43 6.13
CA PHE A 30 16.38 -9.83 6.32
C PHE A 30 16.40 -8.96 7.56
N LEU A 31 15.45 -8.04 7.72
CA LEU A 31 15.38 -7.13 8.86
C LEU A 31 15.16 -7.85 10.20
N ALA A 32 14.48 -8.99 10.20
CA ALA A 32 14.29 -9.79 11.40
C ALA A 32 15.60 -10.36 11.96
N TYR A 33 16.61 -10.61 11.13
CA TYR A 33 17.90 -11.18 11.53
C TYR A 33 19.04 -10.17 11.47
N ASP A 34 18.88 -9.10 10.69
CA ASP A 34 19.86 -8.01 10.55
C ASP A 34 19.13 -6.68 10.36
N ASP A 35 18.98 -5.91 11.43
CA ASP A 35 18.28 -4.61 11.41
C ASP A 35 19.06 -3.53 10.64
N LYS A 36 20.31 -3.81 10.22
CA LYS A 36 21.13 -2.96 9.37
C LYS A 36 21.10 -3.35 7.89
N ALA A 37 20.34 -4.39 7.54
CA ALA A 37 20.25 -4.85 6.16
C ALA A 37 19.82 -3.72 5.21
N HIS A 38 20.50 -3.66 4.06
CA HIS A 38 20.12 -2.80 2.94
C HIS A 38 19.58 -3.66 1.81
N CYS A 39 18.33 -3.43 1.42
CA CYS A 39 17.64 -4.23 0.44
C CYS A 39 17.00 -3.35 -0.65
N ALA A 40 17.11 -3.80 -1.88
CA ALA A 40 16.36 -3.32 -3.03
C ALA A 40 15.98 -4.57 -3.85
N ILE A 41 14.90 -5.24 -3.43
CA ILE A 41 14.47 -6.54 -3.98
C ILE A 41 13.28 -6.33 -4.90
N GLU A 42 13.41 -6.79 -6.12
CA GLU A 42 12.33 -6.83 -7.10
C GLU A 42 11.98 -8.27 -7.44
N THR A 43 10.70 -8.54 -7.62
CA THR A 43 10.18 -9.86 -7.95
C THR A 43 9.36 -9.78 -9.23
N PHE A 44 9.60 -10.71 -10.13
CA PHE A 44 8.83 -10.94 -11.34
C PHE A 44 8.10 -12.27 -11.21
N VAL A 45 6.82 -12.32 -11.57
CA VAL A 45 6.01 -13.55 -11.58
C VAL A 45 5.29 -13.70 -12.92
N THR A 46 5.22 -14.93 -13.40
CA THR A 46 4.48 -15.32 -14.61
C THR A 46 4.05 -16.78 -14.50
N THR A 47 3.48 -17.36 -15.55
CA THR A 47 3.06 -18.77 -15.55
C THR A 47 4.16 -19.69 -15.02
N GLY A 48 3.88 -20.35 -13.91
CA GLY A 48 4.77 -21.35 -13.31
C GLY A 48 6.15 -20.85 -12.87
N GLN A 49 6.40 -19.53 -12.80
CA GLN A 49 7.72 -18.99 -12.57
C GLN A 49 7.77 -17.75 -11.70
N VAL A 50 8.80 -17.67 -10.86
CA VAL A 50 9.19 -16.51 -10.05
C VAL A 50 10.66 -16.20 -10.30
N VAL A 51 11.00 -14.94 -10.51
CA VAL A 51 12.38 -14.46 -10.55
C VAL A 51 12.55 -13.37 -9.50
N ILE A 52 13.47 -13.58 -8.57
CA ILE A 52 13.81 -12.65 -7.49
C ILE A 52 15.15 -12.02 -7.86
N MET A 53 15.21 -10.70 -7.95
CA MET A 53 16.39 -9.95 -8.38
C MET A 53 16.61 -8.71 -7.53
N GLY A 54 17.77 -8.10 -7.66
CA GLY A 54 18.11 -6.86 -6.98
C GLY A 54 19.35 -6.94 -6.12
N GLU A 55 19.51 -5.99 -5.21
CA GLU A 55 20.69 -5.82 -4.37
C GLU A 55 20.34 -6.00 -2.90
N VAL A 56 21.19 -6.77 -2.20
CA VAL A 56 21.10 -6.96 -0.76
C VAL A 56 22.50 -6.89 -0.15
N THR A 57 22.66 -6.07 0.89
CA THR A 57 23.81 -6.08 1.78
C THR A 57 23.30 -6.44 3.17
N SER A 58 23.65 -7.61 3.66
CA SER A 58 23.23 -8.11 4.97
C SER A 58 24.21 -9.19 5.47
N GLU A 59 24.33 -9.30 6.80
CA GLU A 59 25.03 -10.41 7.45
C GLU A 59 24.11 -11.64 7.60
N ALA A 60 22.79 -11.52 7.38
CA ALA A 60 21.85 -12.62 7.49
C ALA A 60 21.82 -13.45 6.20
N TYR A 61 21.87 -14.78 6.35
CA TYR A 61 21.63 -15.71 5.25
C TYR A 61 20.17 -16.18 5.26
N ILE A 62 19.46 -15.98 4.15
CA ILE A 62 18.00 -16.20 4.04
C ILE A 62 17.69 -17.22 2.94
N ASP A 63 16.77 -18.15 3.21
CA ASP A 63 16.22 -19.06 2.20
C ASP A 63 15.13 -18.36 1.40
N LEU A 64 15.54 -17.71 0.31
CA LEU A 64 14.65 -16.92 -0.56
C LEU A 64 13.51 -17.77 -1.13
N GLN A 65 13.81 -19.04 -1.52
CA GLN A 65 12.80 -19.91 -2.12
C GLN A 65 11.74 -20.33 -1.11
N ALA A 66 12.14 -20.70 0.11
CA ALA A 66 11.20 -21.10 1.14
C ALA A 66 10.23 -19.96 1.50
N ILE A 67 10.72 -18.72 1.59
CA ILE A 67 9.91 -17.54 1.90
C ILE A 67 8.96 -17.22 0.75
N ALA A 68 9.44 -17.18 -0.49
CA ALA A 68 8.60 -16.95 -1.66
C ALA A 68 7.47 -17.99 -1.77
N ARG A 69 7.77 -19.29 -1.59
CA ARG A 69 6.78 -20.36 -1.59
C ARG A 69 5.75 -20.21 -0.48
N LYS A 70 6.19 -19.85 0.73
CA LYS A 70 5.29 -19.59 1.86
C LYS A 70 4.34 -18.42 1.54
N THR A 71 4.86 -17.32 0.98
CA THR A 71 4.07 -16.16 0.59
C THR A 71 3.02 -16.52 -0.47
N ILE A 72 3.42 -17.20 -1.54
CA ILE A 72 2.51 -17.65 -2.61
C ILE A 72 1.38 -18.53 -2.05
N LYS A 73 1.71 -19.45 -1.14
CA LYS A 73 0.70 -20.34 -0.51
C LYS A 73 -0.25 -19.56 0.40
N ASN A 74 0.25 -18.60 1.16
CA ASN A 74 -0.57 -17.76 2.06
C ASN A 74 -1.55 -16.88 1.27
N ILE A 75 -1.18 -16.43 0.07
CA ILE A 75 -2.08 -15.71 -0.85
C ILE A 75 -3.21 -16.63 -1.33
N GLY A 76 -2.96 -17.94 -1.47
CA GLY A 76 -3.95 -18.92 -1.89
C GLY A 76 -3.63 -19.62 -3.21
N TYR A 77 -2.47 -19.41 -3.80
CA TYR A 77 -2.00 -20.16 -4.95
C TYR A 77 -1.43 -21.51 -4.51
N THR A 78 -2.33 -22.46 -4.31
CA THR A 78 -2.04 -23.79 -3.73
C THR A 78 -2.38 -24.98 -4.63
N LYS A 79 -3.00 -24.70 -5.80
CA LYS A 79 -3.47 -25.71 -6.73
C LYS A 79 -2.71 -25.64 -8.06
N ALA A 80 -2.27 -26.79 -8.57
CA ALA A 80 -1.54 -26.88 -9.84
C ALA A 80 -2.36 -26.39 -11.05
N GLU A 81 -3.70 -26.51 -10.98
CA GLU A 81 -4.63 -26.03 -12.01
C GLU A 81 -4.58 -24.53 -12.22
N TYR A 82 -4.09 -23.77 -11.26
CA TYR A 82 -3.87 -22.31 -11.40
C TYR A 82 -2.66 -21.98 -12.29
N GLN A 83 -1.89 -22.98 -12.73
CA GLN A 83 -0.65 -22.85 -13.52
C GLN A 83 0.39 -21.92 -12.87
N PHE A 84 0.19 -21.62 -11.59
CA PHE A 84 1.10 -20.92 -10.69
C PHE A 84 0.73 -21.32 -9.26
N ASP A 85 1.60 -22.09 -8.59
CA ASP A 85 1.36 -22.51 -7.22
C ASP A 85 2.66 -22.60 -6.40
N GLY A 86 2.54 -22.41 -5.09
CA GLY A 86 3.69 -22.33 -4.18
C GLY A 86 4.49 -23.62 -4.02
N ASN A 87 3.98 -24.78 -4.48
CA ASN A 87 4.71 -26.05 -4.38
C ASN A 87 5.54 -26.36 -5.65
N SER A 88 5.01 -26.01 -6.83
CA SER A 88 5.56 -26.46 -8.11
C SER A 88 6.19 -25.36 -8.97
N CYS A 89 5.90 -24.07 -8.75
CA CYS A 89 6.51 -23.00 -9.55
C CYS A 89 8.04 -23.01 -9.44
N GLY A 90 8.72 -22.72 -10.55
CA GLY A 90 10.17 -22.49 -10.58
C GLY A 90 10.50 -21.16 -9.87
N ILE A 91 11.55 -21.15 -9.04
CA ILE A 91 12.04 -19.92 -8.39
C ILE A 91 13.50 -19.74 -8.72
N LEU A 92 13.82 -18.65 -9.41
CA LEU A 92 15.17 -18.23 -9.75
C LEU A 92 15.57 -17.03 -8.89
N SER A 93 16.83 -16.94 -8.53
CA SER A 93 17.39 -15.79 -7.81
C SER A 93 18.56 -15.21 -8.57
N ALA A 94 18.56 -13.88 -8.72
CA ALA A 94 19.62 -13.06 -9.29
C ALA A 94 19.91 -11.86 -8.34
N ILE A 95 20.05 -12.14 -7.06
CA ILE A 95 20.43 -11.15 -6.04
C ILE A 95 21.95 -11.05 -5.98
N HIS A 96 22.46 -9.83 -5.91
CA HIS A 96 23.88 -9.53 -5.72
C HIS A 96 24.08 -8.44 -4.67
N GLU A 97 25.34 -8.13 -4.30
CA GLU A 97 25.67 -7.08 -3.34
C GLU A 97 25.45 -5.69 -3.93
N GLN A 98 25.10 -4.73 -3.08
CA GLN A 98 24.94 -3.33 -3.45
C GLN A 98 26.28 -2.71 -3.89
N SER A 99 26.23 -1.83 -4.90
CA SER A 99 27.40 -1.12 -5.40
C SER A 99 28.10 -0.31 -4.30
N ALA A 100 29.42 -0.47 -4.19
CA ALA A 100 30.27 0.29 -3.26
C ALA A 100 30.25 1.80 -3.53
N ASP A 101 29.97 2.23 -4.77
CA ASP A 101 29.92 3.65 -5.14
C ASP A 101 28.69 4.36 -4.58
N ILE A 102 27.54 3.68 -4.56
CA ILE A 102 26.33 4.19 -3.93
C ILE A 102 26.54 4.33 -2.42
N ASN A 103 27.15 3.33 -1.80
CA ASN A 103 27.38 3.32 -0.36
C ASN A 103 28.28 4.48 0.11
N ARG A 104 29.31 4.85 -0.66
CA ARG A 104 30.19 6.01 -0.36
C ARG A 104 29.46 7.36 -0.36
N GLY A 105 28.45 7.53 -1.21
CA GLY A 105 27.66 8.78 -1.28
C GLY A 105 26.68 8.96 -0.12
N VAL A 106 26.26 7.86 0.51
CA VAL A 106 25.20 7.83 1.53
C VAL A 106 25.75 7.78 2.94
N SER A 107 26.79 6.97 3.21
CA SER A 107 27.37 6.78 4.53
C SER A 107 28.18 8.01 4.98
N ARG A 108 27.95 8.46 6.22
CA ARG A 108 28.68 9.56 6.89
C ARG A 108 29.15 9.10 8.25
N GLU A 109 30.24 9.72 8.78
CA GLU A 109 30.74 9.46 10.13
C GLU A 109 29.67 9.76 11.20
N GLU A 110 28.92 10.86 11.02
CA GLU A 110 27.76 11.18 11.86
C GLU A 110 26.49 10.57 11.22
N GLU A 111 25.91 9.57 11.86
CA GLU A 111 24.71 8.86 11.37
C GLU A 111 23.53 9.80 11.06
N ASP A 112 23.35 10.87 11.86
CA ASP A 112 22.27 11.83 11.68
C ASP A 112 22.40 12.65 10.38
N ASN A 113 23.59 12.72 9.80
CA ASN A 113 23.89 13.41 8.55
C ASN A 113 23.98 12.45 7.35
N GLN A 114 23.49 11.21 7.51
CA GLN A 114 23.38 10.27 6.41
C GLN A 114 22.59 10.91 5.25
N GLY A 115 23.19 10.95 4.07
CA GLY A 115 22.55 11.51 2.88
C GLY A 115 21.45 10.61 2.34
N ALA A 116 20.54 11.21 1.56
CA ALA A 116 19.51 10.45 0.86
C ALA A 116 20.15 9.42 -0.10
N GLY A 117 19.64 8.19 -0.09
CA GLY A 117 20.14 7.09 -0.91
C GLY A 117 19.84 7.25 -2.40
N ASP A 118 19.00 8.18 -2.77
CA ASP A 118 18.64 8.51 -4.14
C ASP A 118 18.15 9.96 -4.23
N GLN A 119 18.08 10.50 -5.42
CA GLN A 119 17.32 11.70 -5.73
C GLN A 119 15.85 11.35 -5.98
N GLY A 120 14.95 12.31 -5.79
CA GLY A 120 13.55 12.13 -6.15
C GLY A 120 12.62 13.04 -5.39
N MET A 121 11.35 12.94 -5.75
CA MET A 121 10.24 13.61 -5.07
C MET A 121 9.27 12.57 -4.54
N MET A 122 8.79 12.75 -3.33
CA MET A 122 7.88 11.87 -2.62
C MET A 122 6.67 12.67 -2.17
N PHE A 123 5.50 12.05 -2.18
CA PHE A 123 4.25 12.72 -1.88
C PHE A 123 3.53 12.04 -0.72
N GLY A 124 2.92 12.85 0.12
CA GLY A 124 1.92 12.46 1.10
C GLY A 124 0.63 13.23 0.86
N TYR A 125 -0.49 12.57 1.04
CA TYR A 125 -1.80 13.17 0.91
C TYR A 125 -2.70 12.72 2.07
N ALA A 126 -3.63 13.58 2.47
CA ALA A 126 -4.70 13.27 3.39
C ALA A 126 -5.92 14.16 3.10
N CYS A 127 -7.12 13.65 3.36
CA CYS A 127 -8.37 14.40 3.28
C CYS A 127 -9.33 13.95 4.39
N ASN A 128 -10.34 14.75 4.68
CA ASN A 128 -11.33 14.47 5.72
C ASN A 128 -12.56 13.70 5.22
N GLU A 129 -12.42 12.97 4.10
CA GLU A 129 -13.51 12.20 3.50
C GLU A 129 -13.89 10.96 4.32
N THR A 130 -12.89 10.29 4.90
CA THR A 130 -13.03 9.07 5.72
C THR A 130 -12.34 9.21 7.07
N GLU A 131 -12.63 8.31 8.01
CA GLU A 131 -12.06 8.31 9.38
C GLU A 131 -10.54 8.09 9.40
N ASN A 132 -10.01 7.41 8.37
CA ASN A 132 -8.58 7.16 8.20
C ASN A 132 -7.89 8.21 7.31
N TYR A 133 -8.59 9.30 6.98
CA TYR A 133 -8.07 10.42 6.20
C TYR A 133 -7.64 10.03 4.77
N MET A 134 -8.40 9.13 4.15
CA MET A 134 -8.20 8.66 2.79
C MET A 134 -9.32 9.11 1.85
N PRO A 135 -9.06 9.20 0.52
CA PRO A 135 -10.13 9.37 -0.46
C PRO A 135 -11.13 8.23 -0.39
N VAL A 136 -12.42 8.55 -0.29
CA VAL A 136 -13.47 7.56 -0.11
C VAL A 136 -13.56 6.55 -1.28
N SER A 137 -13.25 6.99 -2.49
CA SER A 137 -13.24 6.12 -3.68
C SER A 137 -12.21 4.99 -3.56
N LEU A 138 -11.00 5.29 -3.06
CA LEU A 138 -9.94 4.30 -2.86
C LEU A 138 -10.21 3.45 -1.62
N ASP A 139 -10.60 4.07 -0.52
CA ASP A 139 -10.86 3.38 0.74
C ASP A 139 -11.95 2.29 0.56
N LEU A 140 -13.03 2.62 -0.14
CA LEU A 140 -14.08 1.65 -0.50
C LEU A 140 -13.56 0.58 -1.47
N ALA A 141 -12.73 0.93 -2.44
CA ALA A 141 -12.15 -0.05 -3.35
C ALA A 141 -11.27 -1.06 -2.60
N HIS A 142 -10.45 -0.61 -1.65
CA HIS A 142 -9.67 -1.49 -0.77
C HIS A 142 -10.58 -2.36 0.11
N LEU A 143 -11.60 -1.78 0.72
CA LEU A 143 -12.53 -2.51 1.59
C LEU A 143 -13.29 -3.61 0.84
N ILE A 144 -13.68 -3.37 -0.42
CA ILE A 144 -14.29 -4.40 -1.28
C ILE A 144 -13.31 -5.56 -1.49
N MET A 145 -12.03 -5.27 -1.77
CA MET A 145 -11.03 -6.30 -2.04
C MET A 145 -10.63 -7.09 -0.79
N THR A 146 -10.49 -6.43 0.36
CA THR A 146 -10.20 -7.13 1.63
C THR A 146 -11.36 -8.03 2.02
N THR A 147 -12.60 -7.53 1.93
CA THR A 147 -13.82 -8.31 2.25
C THR A 147 -13.95 -9.52 1.33
N LEU A 148 -13.68 -9.36 0.02
CA LEU A 148 -13.72 -10.48 -0.93
C LEU A 148 -12.66 -11.54 -0.61
N ALA A 149 -11.45 -11.11 -0.23
CA ALA A 149 -10.38 -12.02 0.18
C ALA A 149 -10.72 -12.77 1.47
N ASP A 150 -11.37 -12.11 2.44
CA ASP A 150 -11.82 -12.74 3.67
C ASP A 150 -12.88 -13.81 3.39
N ILE A 151 -13.88 -13.52 2.54
CA ILE A 151 -14.89 -14.50 2.10
C ILE A 151 -14.21 -15.71 1.46
N ARG A 152 -13.25 -15.49 0.56
CA ARG A 152 -12.49 -16.56 -0.09
C ARG A 152 -11.71 -17.41 0.92
N LYS A 153 -11.03 -16.78 1.88
CA LYS A 153 -10.22 -17.47 2.91
C LYS A 153 -11.08 -18.20 3.93
N GLU A 154 -12.27 -17.69 4.25
CA GLU A 154 -13.25 -18.37 5.10
C GLU A 154 -13.73 -19.69 4.46
N GLY A 155 -13.85 -19.76 3.13
CA GLY A 155 -14.25 -20.94 2.37
C GLY A 155 -15.66 -21.44 2.66
N LYS A 156 -16.58 -20.57 3.11
CA LYS A 156 -17.97 -20.90 3.47
C LYS A 156 -18.97 -20.43 2.44
N GLU A 157 -18.80 -19.21 1.95
CA GLU A 157 -19.64 -18.58 0.92
C GLU A 157 -18.77 -18.29 -0.29
N MET A 158 -19.36 -18.17 -1.48
CA MET A 158 -18.64 -17.91 -2.73
C MET A 158 -17.39 -18.82 -2.89
N THR A 159 -17.54 -20.11 -2.62
CA THR A 159 -16.43 -21.09 -2.54
C THR A 159 -15.66 -21.29 -3.86
N TYR A 160 -16.22 -20.76 -4.95
CA TYR A 160 -15.60 -20.73 -6.28
C TYR A 160 -14.56 -19.63 -6.47
N LEU A 161 -14.37 -18.70 -5.49
CA LEU A 161 -13.42 -17.61 -5.62
C LEU A 161 -11.98 -18.09 -5.71
N ARG A 162 -11.22 -17.51 -6.66
CA ARG A 162 -9.78 -17.65 -6.80
C ARG A 162 -9.07 -16.37 -6.33
N PRO A 163 -7.72 -16.38 -6.16
CA PRO A 163 -7.01 -15.28 -5.50
C PRO A 163 -7.03 -13.93 -6.23
N ASP A 164 -7.09 -13.92 -7.57
CA ASP A 164 -6.99 -12.66 -8.35
C ASP A 164 -8.32 -11.94 -8.44
N SER A 165 -8.32 -10.66 -8.14
CA SER A 165 -9.51 -9.80 -8.30
C SER A 165 -9.13 -8.32 -8.34
N LYS A 166 -10.07 -7.51 -8.86
CA LYS A 166 -9.97 -6.04 -8.97
C LYS A 166 -11.29 -5.40 -8.60
N SER A 167 -11.24 -4.21 -8.03
CA SER A 167 -12.39 -3.35 -7.81
C SER A 167 -12.12 -1.94 -8.31
N GLN A 168 -13.17 -1.24 -8.70
CA GLN A 168 -13.13 0.19 -8.99
C GLN A 168 -14.38 0.83 -8.41
N VAL A 169 -14.21 1.96 -7.74
CA VAL A 169 -15.30 2.75 -7.19
C VAL A 169 -15.27 4.15 -7.80
N THR A 170 -16.38 4.56 -8.41
CA THR A 170 -16.58 5.90 -8.96
C THR A 170 -17.52 6.67 -8.06
N VAL A 171 -17.07 7.82 -7.61
CA VAL A 171 -17.80 8.72 -6.71
C VAL A 171 -18.07 10.04 -7.43
N GLU A 172 -19.27 10.57 -7.27
CA GLU A 172 -19.63 11.92 -7.69
C GLU A 172 -19.25 12.91 -6.60
N TYR A 173 -18.52 13.95 -6.98
CA TYR A 173 -18.07 15.05 -6.13
C TYR A 173 -18.73 16.35 -6.53
N SER A 174 -19.00 17.22 -5.57
CA SER A 174 -19.31 18.64 -5.84
C SER A 174 -18.08 19.40 -6.35
N ASP A 175 -18.28 20.62 -6.86
CA ASP A 175 -17.17 21.52 -7.25
C ASP A 175 -16.24 21.86 -6.06
N ASP A 176 -16.73 21.70 -4.82
CA ASP A 176 -15.95 21.92 -3.60
C ASP A 176 -15.22 20.64 -3.10
N ASN A 177 -15.04 19.64 -3.95
CA ASN A 177 -14.40 18.37 -3.62
C ASN A 177 -15.09 17.57 -2.49
N VAL A 178 -16.41 17.70 -2.31
CA VAL A 178 -17.16 16.94 -1.32
C VAL A 178 -17.85 15.76 -2.00
N PRO A 179 -17.63 14.50 -1.53
CA PRO A 179 -18.30 13.34 -2.08
C PRO A 179 -19.81 13.41 -1.85
N GLN A 180 -20.60 13.12 -2.89
CA GLN A 180 -22.07 13.25 -2.90
C GLN A 180 -22.77 11.89 -2.94
N ARG A 181 -22.33 10.98 -3.80
CA ARG A 181 -22.86 9.63 -3.95
C ARG A 181 -21.87 8.71 -4.66
N ILE A 182 -22.03 7.44 -4.49
CA ILE A 182 -21.36 6.41 -5.29
C ILE A 182 -22.14 6.25 -6.59
N ASP A 183 -21.50 6.46 -7.73
CA ASP A 183 -22.13 6.30 -9.05
C ASP A 183 -21.98 4.87 -9.57
N THR A 184 -20.78 4.30 -9.49
CA THR A 184 -20.46 3.00 -10.09
C THR A 184 -19.52 2.19 -9.21
N ILE A 185 -19.78 0.88 -9.11
CA ILE A 185 -18.88 -0.11 -8.52
C ILE A 185 -18.61 -1.20 -9.55
N VAL A 186 -17.35 -1.44 -9.84
CA VAL A 186 -16.88 -2.55 -10.69
C VAL A 186 -16.19 -3.58 -9.80
N VAL A 187 -16.53 -4.86 -9.96
CA VAL A 187 -15.85 -5.99 -9.32
C VAL A 187 -15.53 -7.01 -10.39
N SER A 188 -14.24 -7.32 -10.57
CA SER A 188 -13.78 -8.42 -11.42
C SER A 188 -13.06 -9.42 -10.54
N THR A 189 -13.56 -10.66 -10.49
CA THR A 189 -12.96 -11.71 -9.65
C THR A 189 -12.72 -12.98 -10.44
N GLN A 190 -11.54 -13.54 -10.23
CA GLN A 190 -11.18 -14.87 -10.71
C GLN A 190 -12.02 -15.92 -9.96
N HIS A 191 -12.47 -16.94 -10.68
CA HIS A 191 -13.36 -17.97 -10.13
C HIS A 191 -13.09 -19.35 -10.76
N ASP A 192 -13.52 -20.40 -10.09
CA ASP A 192 -13.57 -21.74 -10.64
C ASP A 192 -14.64 -21.81 -11.72
N GLU A 193 -14.51 -22.74 -12.65
CA GLU A 193 -15.53 -23.06 -13.64
C GLU A 193 -16.52 -24.05 -12.99
N PHE A 194 -17.53 -23.52 -12.29
CA PHE A 194 -18.42 -24.27 -11.39
C PHE A 194 -19.81 -24.59 -11.99
N ASP A 195 -20.06 -24.12 -13.21
CA ASP A 195 -21.27 -24.39 -13.96
C ASP A 195 -20.94 -24.55 -15.45
N ASP A 196 -21.64 -25.46 -16.15
CA ASP A 196 -21.45 -25.68 -17.60
C ASP A 196 -22.08 -24.56 -18.44
N ASP A 197 -22.94 -23.72 -17.86
CA ASP A 197 -23.58 -22.57 -18.49
C ASP A 197 -22.95 -21.26 -18.00
N ASP A 198 -22.22 -20.61 -18.88
CA ASP A 198 -21.48 -19.37 -18.57
C ASP A 198 -22.43 -18.26 -18.09
N ASP A 199 -23.61 -18.09 -18.70
CA ASP A 199 -24.56 -17.03 -18.34
C ASP A 199 -25.12 -17.25 -16.92
N ARG A 200 -25.47 -18.50 -16.61
CA ARG A 200 -25.93 -18.87 -15.27
C ARG A 200 -24.88 -18.73 -14.21
N MET A 201 -23.64 -19.09 -14.52
CA MET A 201 -22.48 -18.91 -13.65
C MET A 201 -22.23 -17.42 -13.36
N LEU A 202 -22.21 -16.57 -14.38
CA LEU A 202 -22.01 -15.13 -14.24
C LEU A 202 -23.15 -14.44 -13.49
N ALA A 203 -24.39 -14.85 -13.73
CA ALA A 203 -25.56 -14.38 -13.00
C ALA A 203 -25.44 -14.70 -11.50
N ARG A 204 -24.99 -15.91 -11.16
CA ARG A 204 -24.73 -16.31 -9.77
C ARG A 204 -23.64 -15.49 -9.12
N ILE A 205 -22.51 -15.26 -9.78
CA ILE A 205 -21.42 -14.42 -9.26
C ILE A 205 -21.92 -12.99 -8.99
N LYS A 206 -22.71 -12.43 -9.90
CA LYS A 206 -23.30 -11.10 -9.72
C LYS A 206 -24.27 -11.05 -8.54
N GLU A 207 -25.12 -12.04 -8.38
CA GLU A 207 -26.05 -12.15 -7.26
C GLU A 207 -25.29 -12.22 -5.94
N ASP A 208 -24.25 -13.05 -5.84
CA ASP A 208 -23.44 -13.20 -4.64
C ASP A 208 -22.65 -11.93 -4.31
N VAL A 209 -22.14 -11.19 -5.30
CA VAL A 209 -21.55 -9.87 -5.08
C VAL A 209 -22.55 -8.90 -4.46
N LEU A 210 -23.78 -8.85 -4.97
CA LEU A 210 -24.82 -7.93 -4.49
C LEU A 210 -25.36 -8.32 -3.10
N HIS A 211 -25.53 -9.62 -2.83
CA HIS A 211 -26.23 -10.12 -1.64
C HIS A 211 -25.33 -10.69 -0.55
N ILE A 212 -24.05 -10.97 -0.83
CA ILE A 212 -23.06 -11.44 0.14
C ILE A 212 -21.96 -10.40 0.34
N LEU A 213 -21.23 -10.05 -0.74
CA LEU A 213 -20.08 -9.15 -0.63
C LEU A 213 -20.49 -7.75 -0.19
N MET A 214 -21.40 -7.10 -0.89
CA MET A 214 -21.76 -5.69 -0.60
C MET A 214 -22.39 -5.49 0.79
N PRO A 215 -23.27 -6.35 1.30
CA PRO A 215 -23.71 -6.26 2.70
C PRO A 215 -22.58 -6.38 3.72
N ARG A 216 -21.60 -7.28 3.51
CA ARG A 216 -20.42 -7.42 4.39
C ARG A 216 -19.52 -6.19 4.32
N VAL A 217 -19.36 -5.57 3.14
CA VAL A 217 -18.63 -4.30 2.98
C VAL A 217 -19.32 -3.20 3.79
N LYS A 218 -20.64 -3.00 3.60
CA LYS A 218 -21.41 -1.98 4.32
C LYS A 218 -21.36 -2.16 5.83
N ALA A 219 -21.37 -3.40 6.32
CA ALA A 219 -21.32 -3.72 7.74
C ALA A 219 -19.99 -3.31 8.44
N GLN A 220 -18.92 -3.10 7.69
CA GLN A 220 -17.62 -2.67 8.18
C GLN A 220 -17.44 -1.14 8.15
N ILE A 221 -18.38 -0.40 7.56
CA ILE A 221 -18.33 1.07 7.49
C ILE A 221 -19.01 1.63 8.73
N HIS A 222 -18.25 2.34 9.56
CA HIS A 222 -18.77 2.95 10.79
C HIS A 222 -19.24 4.39 10.58
N SER A 223 -18.71 5.06 9.58
CA SER A 223 -19.09 6.45 9.24
C SER A 223 -20.46 6.52 8.57
N GLU A 224 -21.43 7.15 9.24
CA GLU A 224 -22.75 7.44 8.65
C GLU A 224 -22.63 8.29 7.38
N LYS A 225 -21.66 9.20 7.34
CA LYS A 225 -21.37 10.05 6.17
C LYS A 225 -20.98 9.19 4.95
N VAL A 226 -20.17 8.16 5.14
CA VAL A 226 -19.77 7.24 4.04
C VAL A 226 -20.91 6.32 3.68
N LEU A 227 -21.66 5.79 4.66
CA LEU A 227 -22.85 4.95 4.40
C LEU A 227 -23.92 5.72 3.60
N ALA A 228 -24.11 7.01 3.83
CA ALA A 228 -25.06 7.83 3.11
C ALA A 228 -24.74 8.00 1.61
N LEU A 229 -23.50 7.70 1.17
CA LEU A 229 -23.12 7.71 -0.24
C LEU A 229 -23.69 6.52 -1.04
N PHE A 230 -24.17 5.47 -0.35
CA PHE A 230 -24.76 4.30 -0.99
C PHE A 230 -26.24 4.53 -1.30
N GLY A 231 -26.53 5.06 -2.47
CA GLY A 231 -27.91 5.17 -3.00
C GLY A 231 -28.41 3.90 -3.66
N ASP A 232 -29.68 3.93 -4.10
CA ASP A 232 -30.32 2.81 -4.80
C ASP A 232 -29.98 2.78 -6.30
N ASP A 233 -29.34 3.82 -6.83
CA ASP A 233 -29.05 4.02 -8.25
C ASP A 233 -27.60 3.65 -8.64
N ILE A 234 -26.86 2.97 -7.76
CA ILE A 234 -25.51 2.53 -8.03
C ILE A 234 -25.47 1.53 -9.19
N LYS A 235 -24.61 1.79 -10.17
CA LYS A 235 -24.35 0.89 -11.28
C LYS A 235 -23.33 -0.18 -10.88
N TYR A 236 -23.72 -1.44 -10.89
CA TYR A 236 -22.82 -2.56 -10.60
C TYR A 236 -22.39 -3.28 -11.86
N TYR A 237 -21.09 -3.34 -12.10
CA TYR A 237 -20.48 -4.16 -13.15
C TYR A 237 -19.68 -5.29 -12.49
N VAL A 238 -20.14 -6.53 -12.68
CA VAL A 238 -19.49 -7.72 -12.12
C VAL A 238 -19.03 -8.60 -13.28
N ASN A 239 -17.74 -8.90 -13.35
CA ASN A 239 -17.10 -9.64 -14.45
C ASN A 239 -17.63 -9.20 -15.84
N PRO A 240 -17.56 -7.92 -16.21
CA PRO A 240 -18.24 -7.38 -17.39
C PRO A 240 -17.73 -7.94 -18.72
N THR A 241 -16.56 -8.56 -18.73
CA THR A 241 -15.97 -9.21 -19.93
C THR A 241 -16.35 -10.68 -20.07
N GLY A 242 -17.15 -11.23 -19.15
CA GLY A 242 -17.49 -12.64 -19.10
C GLY A 242 -16.71 -13.40 -18.02
N LYS A 243 -16.57 -14.72 -18.19
CA LYS A 243 -15.88 -15.57 -17.21
C LYS A 243 -14.41 -15.18 -17.04
N PHE A 244 -13.93 -15.31 -15.80
CA PHE A 244 -12.55 -14.99 -15.39
C PHE A 244 -11.95 -16.20 -14.67
N VAL A 245 -11.70 -17.27 -15.39
CA VAL A 245 -11.09 -18.50 -14.87
C VAL A 245 -9.56 -18.43 -14.96
N ILE A 246 -9.02 -17.94 -16.07
CA ILE A 246 -7.58 -17.70 -16.25
C ILE A 246 -7.23 -16.35 -15.64
N GLY A 247 -6.45 -16.35 -14.58
CA GLY A 247 -6.03 -15.14 -13.87
C GLY A 247 -4.78 -15.40 -13.04
N GLY A 248 -4.43 -14.42 -12.18
CA GLY A 248 -3.19 -14.45 -11.45
C GLY A 248 -1.96 -14.42 -12.36
N PRO A 249 -0.78 -14.88 -11.90
CA PRO A 249 0.44 -14.89 -12.70
C PRO A 249 0.37 -15.72 -14.00
N HIS A 250 -0.62 -16.63 -14.11
CA HIS A 250 -0.88 -17.35 -15.36
C HIS A 250 -1.60 -16.49 -16.39
N GLY A 251 -2.50 -15.61 -15.94
CA GLY A 251 -3.26 -14.73 -16.83
C GLY A 251 -2.48 -13.49 -17.27
N ASP A 252 -1.69 -12.95 -16.37
CA ASP A 252 -0.87 -11.74 -16.62
C ASP A 252 0.41 -11.77 -15.79
N THR A 253 1.46 -11.18 -16.31
CA THR A 253 2.75 -11.06 -15.67
C THR A 253 2.72 -10.00 -14.57
N GLY A 254 3.29 -10.31 -13.39
CA GLY A 254 3.47 -9.38 -12.28
C GLY A 254 4.90 -8.93 -12.08
N LEU A 255 5.07 -7.71 -11.62
CA LEU A 255 6.35 -7.12 -11.23
C LEU A 255 6.18 -6.21 -10.03
N THR A 256 7.16 -6.21 -9.12
CA THR A 256 7.21 -5.31 -7.96
C THR A 256 7.09 -3.85 -8.39
N GLY A 257 6.22 -3.10 -7.73
CA GLY A 257 6.09 -1.65 -7.92
C GLY A 257 5.28 -1.21 -9.14
N ARG A 258 4.41 -2.07 -9.69
CA ARG A 258 3.52 -1.71 -10.81
C ARG A 258 2.11 -1.28 -10.37
N LYS A 259 1.83 -1.24 -9.07
CA LYS A 259 0.52 -0.81 -8.49
C LYS A 259 0.66 0.37 -7.54
N ILE A 260 1.58 1.29 -7.87
CA ILE A 260 1.96 2.43 -7.01
C ILE A 260 0.82 3.39 -6.71
N ILE A 261 -0.18 3.51 -7.58
CA ILE A 261 -1.36 4.37 -7.36
C ILE A 261 -2.36 3.68 -6.41
N VAL A 262 -2.52 2.36 -6.54
CA VAL A 262 -3.27 1.52 -5.57
C VAL A 262 -2.60 1.56 -4.19
N ASP A 263 -1.28 1.54 -4.14
CA ASP A 263 -0.49 1.58 -2.91
C ASP A 263 -0.61 2.92 -2.16
N THR A 264 -1.02 4.00 -2.83
CA THR A 264 -1.02 5.35 -2.29
C THR A 264 -2.41 5.96 -2.16
N TYR A 265 -2.85 6.80 -3.11
CA TYR A 265 -4.05 7.63 -2.93
C TYR A 265 -5.09 7.49 -4.05
N GLY A 266 -5.00 6.45 -4.89
CA GLY A 266 -5.99 6.17 -5.95
C GLY A 266 -6.11 7.26 -7.00
N GLY A 267 -5.09 8.12 -7.16
CA GLY A 267 -5.06 9.22 -8.11
C GLY A 267 -5.44 10.59 -7.54
N LYS A 268 -5.92 10.69 -6.29
CA LYS A 268 -6.23 12.00 -5.64
C LYS A 268 -4.97 12.75 -5.24
N GLY A 269 -3.94 12.06 -4.76
CA GLY A 269 -2.63 12.63 -4.47
C GLY A 269 -1.63 12.36 -5.59
N GLY A 270 -0.60 13.20 -5.72
CA GLY A 270 0.53 12.98 -6.61
C GLY A 270 1.35 11.76 -6.22
N HIS A 271 2.18 11.26 -7.15
CA HIS A 271 3.14 10.18 -6.92
C HIS A 271 4.48 10.49 -7.59
N GLY A 272 5.59 10.21 -6.89
CA GLY A 272 6.94 10.49 -7.42
C GLY A 272 7.49 9.42 -8.38
N GLY A 273 6.76 8.31 -8.59
CA GLY A 273 7.13 7.21 -9.48
C GLY A 273 7.94 6.10 -8.83
N GLY A 274 8.48 6.29 -7.61
CA GLY A 274 9.26 5.28 -6.91
C GLY A 274 8.39 4.20 -6.27
N ALA A 275 8.66 2.93 -6.56
CA ALA A 275 8.04 1.79 -5.89
C ALA A 275 8.47 1.69 -4.42
N PHE A 276 7.61 1.12 -3.56
CA PHE A 276 7.88 0.94 -2.13
C PHE A 276 8.40 -0.47 -1.81
N SER A 277 7.66 -1.50 -2.23
CA SER A 277 7.95 -2.89 -1.86
C SER A 277 9.37 -3.31 -2.22
N GLY A 278 9.98 -4.14 -1.36
CA GLY A 278 11.35 -4.63 -1.51
C GLY A 278 12.46 -3.66 -1.08
N LYS A 279 12.12 -2.42 -0.73
CA LYS A 279 13.07 -1.37 -0.35
C LYS A 279 13.09 -1.15 1.16
N ASP A 280 14.28 -1.16 1.77
CA ASP A 280 14.48 -0.77 3.17
C ASP A 280 14.40 0.76 3.36
N SER A 281 14.38 1.20 4.62
CA SER A 281 14.19 2.61 5.01
C SER A 281 15.26 3.59 4.51
N SER A 282 16.43 3.12 4.08
CA SER A 282 17.47 3.98 3.49
C SER A 282 17.07 4.55 2.13
N LYS A 283 16.08 3.93 1.47
CA LYS A 283 15.53 4.38 0.20
C LYS A 283 14.44 5.41 0.45
N VAL A 284 14.76 6.69 0.24
CA VAL A 284 13.84 7.82 0.48
C VAL A 284 12.54 7.73 -0.33
N ALA A 285 12.54 7.04 -1.47
CA ALA A 285 11.33 6.76 -2.23
C ALA A 285 10.21 6.13 -1.37
N ARG A 286 10.59 5.30 -0.37
CA ARG A 286 9.66 4.70 0.59
C ARG A 286 9.57 5.51 1.89
N SER A 287 10.68 5.75 2.57
CA SER A 287 10.69 6.37 3.89
C SER A 287 10.15 7.81 3.89
N ALA A 288 10.53 8.63 2.91
CA ALA A 288 10.03 10.00 2.82
C ALA A 288 8.58 10.07 2.32
N ALA A 289 8.08 9.12 1.52
CA ALA A 289 6.67 9.02 1.19
C ALA A 289 5.82 8.74 2.46
N TYR A 290 6.29 7.87 3.35
CA TYR A 290 5.64 7.62 4.63
C TYR A 290 5.69 8.85 5.55
N ALA A 291 6.83 9.55 5.60
CA ALA A 291 6.93 10.81 6.35
C ALA A 291 6.00 11.89 5.81
N ALA A 292 5.90 12.05 4.49
CA ALA A 292 4.98 12.99 3.87
C ALA A 292 3.51 12.63 4.18
N ARG A 293 3.13 11.33 4.19
CA ARG A 293 1.81 10.88 4.64
C ARG A 293 1.57 11.21 6.10
N TYR A 294 2.52 10.91 6.98
CA TYR A 294 2.43 11.22 8.40
C TYR A 294 2.14 12.71 8.63
N ILE A 295 2.88 13.59 7.94
CA ILE A 295 2.69 15.04 8.03
C ILE A 295 1.30 15.44 7.51
N ALA A 296 0.94 15.05 6.28
CA ALA A 296 -0.34 15.41 5.68
C ALA A 296 -1.52 14.98 6.55
N LYS A 297 -1.48 13.75 7.08
CA LYS A 297 -2.54 13.21 7.95
C LYS A 297 -2.66 13.99 9.25
N ASN A 298 -1.56 14.28 9.94
CA ASN A 298 -1.57 15.04 11.19
C ASN A 298 -2.02 16.50 10.97
N MET A 299 -1.65 17.11 9.83
CA MET A 299 -2.09 18.48 9.49
C MET A 299 -3.61 18.55 9.27
N VAL A 300 -4.18 17.62 8.51
CA VAL A 300 -5.63 17.54 8.28
C VAL A 300 -6.35 17.20 9.59
N ALA A 301 -5.87 16.26 10.37
CA ALA A 301 -6.45 15.89 11.67
C ALA A 301 -6.38 17.02 12.69
N ALA A 302 -5.35 17.86 12.63
CA ALA A 302 -5.25 19.07 13.47
C ALA A 302 -6.25 20.17 13.07
N GLY A 303 -6.84 20.10 11.88
CA GLY A 303 -7.77 21.08 11.36
C GLY A 303 -7.11 22.23 10.58
N VAL A 304 -5.88 22.05 10.09
CA VAL A 304 -5.19 23.06 9.27
C VAL A 304 -5.88 23.22 7.92
N ALA A 305 -6.35 22.13 7.32
CA ALA A 305 -7.08 22.10 6.06
C ALA A 305 -7.99 20.86 5.98
N ASP A 306 -8.99 20.87 5.09
CA ASP A 306 -9.82 19.69 4.80
C ASP A 306 -9.08 18.62 3.98
N GLU A 307 -8.13 19.03 3.16
CA GLU A 307 -7.23 18.17 2.41
C GLU A 307 -5.86 18.82 2.26
N MET A 308 -4.83 17.99 2.15
CA MET A 308 -3.45 18.47 2.03
C MET A 308 -2.58 17.48 1.26
N LEU A 309 -1.87 18.02 0.28
CA LEU A 309 -0.74 17.36 -0.38
C LEU A 309 0.56 17.93 0.17
N VAL A 310 1.47 17.04 0.55
CA VAL A 310 2.85 17.39 0.95
C VAL A 310 3.82 16.72 -0.01
N GLN A 311 4.74 17.48 -0.61
CA GLN A 311 5.84 16.95 -1.40
C GLN A 311 7.15 17.19 -0.67
N LEU A 312 7.98 16.15 -0.58
CA LEU A 312 9.36 16.22 -0.15
C LEU A 312 10.26 15.86 -1.33
N ALA A 313 11.33 16.62 -1.56
CA ALA A 313 12.29 16.30 -2.61
C ALA A 313 13.71 16.23 -2.06
N TYR A 314 14.49 15.26 -2.52
CA TYR A 314 15.87 15.03 -2.09
C TYR A 314 16.82 14.98 -3.27
N ALA A 315 18.08 15.37 -3.01
CA ALA A 315 19.21 15.09 -3.88
C ALA A 315 20.03 13.94 -3.28
N ILE A 316 20.56 13.06 -4.12
CA ILE A 316 21.39 11.94 -3.68
C ILE A 316 22.58 12.44 -2.83
N GLY A 317 22.85 11.78 -1.71
CA GLY A 317 23.95 12.11 -0.80
C GLY A 317 23.73 13.38 0.06
N VAL A 318 22.56 14.04 -0.04
CA VAL A 318 22.20 15.21 0.78
C VAL A 318 21.17 14.80 1.82
N ALA A 319 21.40 15.15 3.09
CA ALA A 319 20.51 14.78 4.19
C ALA A 319 19.24 15.65 4.23
N GLU A 320 19.40 16.96 4.09
CA GLU A 320 18.26 17.89 4.10
C GLU A 320 17.45 17.80 2.79
N PRO A 321 16.11 17.85 2.85
CA PRO A 321 15.31 17.94 1.63
C PRO A 321 15.62 19.25 0.88
N VAL A 322 15.77 19.16 -0.43
CA VAL A 322 16.00 20.32 -1.29
C VAL A 322 14.74 21.18 -1.42
N SER A 323 13.56 20.60 -1.25
CA SER A 323 12.30 21.32 -1.19
C SER A 323 11.24 20.62 -0.34
N VAL A 324 10.38 21.44 0.28
CA VAL A 324 9.12 21.05 0.89
C VAL A 324 8.03 21.89 0.23
N TYR A 325 7.03 21.22 -0.37
CA TYR A 325 5.90 21.89 -1.02
C TYR A 325 4.60 21.40 -0.40
N VAL A 326 3.64 22.30 -0.26
CA VAL A 326 2.29 22.04 0.25
C VAL A 326 1.27 22.55 -0.75
N ASN A 327 0.17 21.82 -0.87
CA ASN A 327 -1.03 22.29 -1.54
C ASN A 327 -2.26 21.91 -0.71
N THR A 328 -3.01 22.89 -0.26
CA THR A 328 -4.27 22.72 0.48
C THR A 328 -5.49 22.78 -0.43
N TYR A 329 -5.30 22.90 -1.75
CA TYR A 329 -6.36 23.01 -2.76
C TYR A 329 -7.37 24.14 -2.49
N GLY A 330 -6.92 25.20 -1.79
CA GLY A 330 -7.78 26.32 -1.37
C GLY A 330 -8.72 26.00 -0.21
N ARG A 331 -8.52 24.87 0.49
CA ARG A 331 -9.35 24.41 1.62
C ARG A 331 -8.65 24.54 2.97
N SER A 332 -7.73 25.51 3.07
CA SER A 332 -7.05 25.85 4.33
C SER A 332 -8.01 26.55 5.30
N HIS A 333 -7.89 26.26 6.58
CA HIS A 333 -8.62 26.90 7.68
C HIS A 333 -7.76 27.90 8.46
N VAL A 334 -6.49 28.07 8.08
CA VAL A 334 -5.56 29.03 8.67
C VAL A 334 -5.29 30.19 7.74
N ALA A 335 -5.01 31.37 8.28
CA ALA A 335 -4.70 32.58 7.50
C ALA A 335 -3.23 32.59 7.04
N MET A 336 -2.75 31.45 6.55
CA MET A 336 -1.40 31.27 6.02
C MET A 336 -1.47 30.72 4.60
N SER A 337 -0.57 31.18 3.75
CA SER A 337 -0.38 30.59 2.42
C SER A 337 0.21 29.19 2.51
N ASP A 338 0.05 28.39 1.46
CA ASP A 338 0.65 27.06 1.38
C ASP A 338 2.19 27.09 1.53
N GLY A 339 2.83 28.17 1.06
CA GLY A 339 4.27 28.38 1.25
C GLY A 339 4.67 28.62 2.71
N GLU A 340 3.88 29.38 3.46
CA GLU A 340 4.08 29.61 4.90
C GLU A 340 3.82 28.34 5.71
N ILE A 341 2.82 27.55 5.33
CA ILE A 341 2.55 26.23 5.90
C ILE A 341 3.75 25.29 5.66
N ALA A 342 4.29 25.27 4.44
CA ALA A 342 5.46 24.46 4.09
C ALA A 342 6.70 24.85 4.90
N ALA A 343 6.94 26.17 5.10
CA ALA A 343 8.03 26.65 5.96
C ALA A 343 7.87 26.16 7.41
N LYS A 344 6.64 26.24 7.94
CA LYS A 344 6.33 25.78 9.29
C LYS A 344 6.50 24.25 9.47
N ILE A 345 6.13 23.47 8.46
CA ILE A 345 6.39 22.02 8.43
C ILE A 345 7.88 21.74 8.52
N LYS A 346 8.71 22.48 7.79
CA LYS A 346 10.18 22.32 7.81
C LYS A 346 10.78 22.67 9.18
N GLU A 347 10.21 23.58 9.91
CA GLU A 347 10.61 23.93 11.28
C GLU A 347 10.20 22.87 12.32
N MET A 348 9.02 22.24 12.10
CA MET A 348 8.44 21.31 13.07
C MET A 348 8.94 19.88 12.96
N PHE A 349 9.35 19.45 11.77
CA PHE A 349 9.70 18.07 11.46
C PHE A 349 11.12 17.95 10.97
N ASP A 350 11.90 17.07 11.60
CA ASP A 350 13.22 16.69 11.09
C ASP A 350 13.03 15.72 9.91
N LEU A 351 13.28 16.23 8.71
CA LEU A 351 13.04 15.54 7.45
C LEU A 351 14.27 14.81 6.91
N ARG A 352 15.35 14.75 7.68
CA ARG A 352 16.55 13.99 7.30
C ARG A 352 16.23 12.49 7.27
N PRO A 353 16.76 11.72 6.31
CA PRO A 353 16.41 10.30 6.14
C PRO A 353 16.55 9.48 7.44
N LYS A 354 17.63 9.69 8.21
CA LYS A 354 17.85 8.98 9.46
C LYS A 354 16.88 9.38 10.58
N ALA A 355 16.47 10.63 10.62
CA ALA A 355 15.45 11.11 11.56
C ALA A 355 14.07 10.52 11.25
N ILE A 356 13.69 10.44 9.97
CA ILE A 356 12.47 9.77 9.50
C ILE A 356 12.49 8.29 9.88
N GLU A 357 13.59 7.58 9.58
CA GLU A 357 13.74 6.16 9.92
C GLU A 357 13.51 5.91 11.41
N ARG A 358 14.13 6.74 12.27
CA ARG A 358 14.00 6.64 13.73
C ARG A 358 12.61 7.00 14.21
N LYS A 359 12.02 8.11 13.74
CA LYS A 359 10.67 8.58 14.13
C LYS A 359 9.60 7.56 13.80
N LEU A 360 9.69 6.96 12.62
CA LEU A 360 8.71 6.00 12.13
C LEU A 360 9.11 4.54 12.39
N LYS A 361 10.23 4.29 13.10
CA LYS A 361 10.73 2.94 13.46
C LYS A 361 10.87 1.99 12.27
N LEU A 362 11.36 2.49 11.15
CA LEU A 362 11.35 1.78 9.86
C LEU A 362 12.39 0.64 9.73
N ARG A 363 13.19 0.35 10.76
CA ARG A 363 14.11 -0.81 10.80
C ARG A 363 13.46 -2.08 11.37
N GLN A 364 12.14 -2.06 11.58
CA GLN A 364 11.38 -3.23 11.99
C GLN A 364 10.88 -4.04 10.77
N PRO A 365 10.67 -5.35 10.91
CA PRO A 365 10.11 -6.18 9.84
C PRO A 365 8.58 -5.99 9.73
N MET A 366 8.15 -4.80 9.25
CA MET A 366 6.77 -4.33 9.20
C MET A 366 6.17 -4.27 7.78
N TYR A 367 6.90 -4.76 6.78
CA TYR A 367 6.64 -4.40 5.39
C TYR A 367 5.70 -5.36 4.64
N LEU A 368 5.65 -6.65 4.98
CA LEU A 368 4.76 -7.60 4.33
C LEU A 368 3.29 -7.15 4.39
N GLU A 369 2.85 -6.62 5.53
CA GLU A 369 1.47 -6.15 5.74
C GLU A 369 1.12 -4.90 4.91
N THR A 370 2.12 -4.20 4.39
CA THR A 370 1.91 -3.04 3.52
C THR A 370 1.71 -3.42 2.06
N ALA A 371 2.16 -4.61 1.66
CA ALA A 371 2.30 -5.02 0.27
C ALA A 371 0.98 -5.36 -0.44
N ALA A 372 -0.15 -5.33 0.26
CA ALA A 372 -1.49 -5.51 -0.30
C ALA A 372 -2.49 -4.55 0.35
N TYR A 373 -3.50 -4.13 -0.42
CA TYR A 373 -4.60 -3.26 0.05
C TYR A 373 -4.17 -1.87 0.50
N GLY A 374 -3.10 -1.33 -0.08
CA GLY A 374 -2.58 0.01 0.15
C GLY A 374 -1.65 0.14 1.35
N HIS A 375 -0.69 1.05 1.23
CA HIS A 375 0.26 1.39 2.29
C HIS A 375 -0.28 2.46 3.24
N MET A 376 -1.31 3.20 2.81
CA MET A 376 -1.88 4.36 3.52
C MET A 376 -3.30 4.06 3.99
N GLY A 377 -3.76 4.79 5.03
CA GLY A 377 -5.09 4.64 5.58
C GLY A 377 -5.27 3.40 6.46
N ARG A 378 -4.19 2.76 6.85
CA ARG A 378 -4.20 1.53 7.65
C ARG A 378 -4.17 1.85 9.16
N LYS A 379 -4.58 0.87 9.95
CA LYS A 379 -4.58 0.99 11.40
C LYS A 379 -3.16 0.79 11.97
N ASN A 380 -2.68 1.77 12.75
CA ASN A 380 -1.47 1.58 13.55
C ASN A 380 -1.76 0.60 14.70
N GLU A 381 -1.00 -0.47 14.78
CA GLU A 381 -1.13 -1.48 15.83
C GLU A 381 0.19 -2.23 16.04
N VAL A 382 0.33 -2.85 17.22
CA VAL A 382 1.47 -3.72 17.53
C VAL A 382 1.05 -5.17 17.34
N VAL A 383 1.83 -5.91 16.56
CA VAL A 383 1.63 -7.35 16.32
C VAL A 383 2.88 -8.13 16.69
N THR A 384 2.70 -9.36 17.15
CA THR A 384 3.81 -10.28 17.42
C THR A 384 4.08 -11.14 16.18
N LYS A 385 5.26 -11.01 15.57
CA LYS A 385 5.68 -11.77 14.39
C LYS A 385 6.74 -12.80 14.76
N THR A 386 6.61 -14.01 14.21
CA THR A 386 7.60 -15.09 14.40
C THR A 386 8.30 -15.39 13.08
N PHE A 387 9.62 -15.25 13.09
CA PHE A 387 10.51 -15.52 11.97
C PHE A 387 11.27 -16.81 12.22
N THR A 388 11.16 -17.75 11.29
CA THR A 388 11.87 -19.04 11.31
C THR A 388 12.89 -19.10 10.19
N SER A 389 14.02 -19.71 10.45
CA SER A 389 15.10 -19.90 9.49
C SER A 389 15.76 -21.27 9.72
N HIS A 390 16.33 -21.87 8.67
CA HIS A 390 17.22 -23.03 8.80
C HIS A 390 18.62 -22.63 9.25
N TYR A 391 18.97 -21.34 9.17
CA TYR A 391 20.32 -20.82 9.38
C TYR A 391 20.44 -20.00 10.66
N HIS A 392 19.33 -19.56 11.22
CA HIS A 392 19.27 -18.72 12.41
C HIS A 392 18.24 -19.28 13.41
N GLU A 393 18.42 -18.95 14.68
CA GLU A 393 17.42 -19.26 15.71
C GLU A 393 16.09 -18.56 15.42
N THR A 394 14.98 -19.19 15.77
CA THR A 394 13.65 -18.59 15.66
C THR A 394 13.59 -17.30 16.47
N ARG A 395 13.14 -16.22 15.86
CA ARG A 395 12.95 -14.91 16.51
C ARG A 395 11.47 -14.56 16.56
N THR A 396 11.02 -14.12 17.74
CA THR A 396 9.69 -13.56 17.94
C THR A 396 9.86 -12.10 18.32
N ILE A 397 9.25 -11.20 17.56
CA ILE A 397 9.45 -9.75 17.65
C ILE A 397 8.08 -9.07 17.68
N ASP A 398 7.88 -8.14 18.63
CA ASP A 398 6.74 -7.24 18.61
C ASP A 398 7.04 -6.08 17.65
N VAL A 399 6.21 -5.95 16.63
CA VAL A 399 6.38 -5.00 15.53
C VAL A 399 5.22 -4.02 15.53
N GLU A 400 5.54 -2.72 15.52
CA GLU A 400 4.55 -1.65 15.38
C GLU A 400 4.31 -1.37 13.89
N LEU A 401 3.14 -1.77 13.38
CA LEU A 401 2.74 -1.60 12.00
C LEU A 401 2.21 -0.19 11.72
N PHE A 402 2.38 0.29 10.48
CA PHE A 402 1.82 1.54 9.96
C PHE A 402 2.07 2.76 10.85
N THR A 403 3.30 2.92 11.30
CA THR A 403 3.69 4.00 12.24
C THR A 403 3.45 5.40 11.68
N TRP A 404 3.43 5.57 10.36
CA TRP A 404 3.10 6.83 9.68
C TRP A 404 1.61 7.20 9.72
N GLU A 405 0.77 6.32 10.22
CA GLU A 405 -0.67 6.59 10.40
C GLU A 405 -1.00 7.15 11.80
N LYS A 406 -0.01 7.30 12.69
CA LYS A 406 -0.19 7.89 14.01
C LYS A 406 -0.63 9.35 13.95
N LEU A 407 -1.43 9.76 14.93
CA LEU A 407 -1.91 11.14 15.13
C LEU A 407 -1.22 11.82 16.33
N ASP A 408 0.02 11.44 16.63
CA ASP A 408 0.75 11.89 17.83
C ASP A 408 1.40 13.30 17.69
N SER A 409 1.25 13.96 16.52
CA SER A 409 1.68 15.34 16.30
C SER A 409 0.54 16.37 16.26
N VAL A 410 -0.73 15.95 16.37
CA VAL A 410 -1.89 16.81 16.25
C VAL A 410 -1.85 17.98 17.24
N ASP A 411 -1.61 17.72 18.54
CA ASP A 411 -1.58 18.76 19.55
C ASP A 411 -0.44 19.77 19.36
N ASN A 412 0.71 19.31 18.89
CA ASN A 412 1.84 20.19 18.57
C ASN A 412 1.53 21.07 17.36
N ILE A 413 0.87 20.51 16.35
CA ILE A 413 0.42 21.25 15.16
C ILE A 413 -0.61 22.31 15.56
N ARG A 414 -1.63 21.95 16.35
CA ARG A 414 -2.63 22.91 16.83
C ARG A 414 -2.01 24.10 17.53
N LYS A 415 -1.04 23.84 18.44
CA LYS A 415 -0.29 24.92 19.13
C LYS A 415 0.51 25.76 18.14
N ALA A 416 1.18 25.16 17.16
CA ALA A 416 2.00 25.90 16.20
C ALA A 416 1.17 26.75 15.23
N PHE A 417 -0.07 26.38 14.97
CA PHE A 417 -0.99 27.08 14.07
C PHE A 417 -2.08 27.89 14.80
N ASP A 418 -1.97 28.06 16.13
CA ASP A 418 -2.94 28.77 16.98
C ASP A 418 -4.39 28.25 16.82
N LEU A 419 -4.54 26.94 16.57
CA LEU A 419 -5.84 26.25 16.47
C LEU A 419 -6.33 25.81 17.86
N LYS A 420 -7.65 25.91 18.08
CA LYS A 420 -8.30 25.51 19.35
C LYS A 420 -8.48 24.01 19.46
#